data_199bcb1547d90a4616445ecd5c276207
#
_entry.id   199bcb1547d90a4616445ecd5c276207
#
_cell.length_a   1.000
_cell.length_b   1.000
_cell.length_c   1.000
_cell.angle_alpha   90.00
_cell.angle_beta   90.00
_cell.angle_gamma   90.00
#
_symmetry.space_group_name_H-M   'P 1'
#
loop_
_entity.id
_entity.type
_entity.pdbx_description
1 polymer ?
#
loop_
_entity_poly.entity_id
_entity_poly.type
_entity_poly.pdbx_seq_one_letter_code
_entity_poly.pdbx_strand_id
1 'polypeptide(L)'
;MKLFLFAVFLAGTFAGSSFAQTNASKPASVDLTGVRVEKGVVYLDGDRKEKADLYFPATMPAGKKFPALVWIHGGGWSTGTRDAKREVSVCSILARNGYAAMSIDYILSDKKQAVWPTNLWDCKTAVRWLRKNADKFGVDPNRIGVAGGSAGGHLAAMVALTTPTDGFDPARPDGDISCAVKCCVDFYGIADVSSYHDVTMLGKKFAEAPELYRAASPVTYVRSNSVPILICHGTADTTVNIKQSEKFADVLQSAGVEHELVAIPKAIHTFDLQPPQRDLRPIVMRFLDEYLKSTTFVK
;
A
#
# COMPACT_ATOMS: atom_id res chain seq x y z
N MET A 1 23.47 -73.39 -32.39
CA MET A 1 23.99 -72.29 -33.19
C MET A 1 23.79 -71.00 -32.32
N LYS A 2 24.88 -70.66 -31.61
CA LYS A 2 24.83 -69.50 -30.62
C LYS A 2 25.38 -68.24 -31.31
N LEU A 3 24.55 -67.23 -31.44
CA LEU A 3 24.95 -65.92 -31.98
C LEU A 3 25.43 -65.04 -30.81
N PHE A 4 26.70 -64.59 -30.86
CA PHE A 4 27.28 -63.62 -29.95
C PHE A 4 27.08 -62.20 -30.54
N LEU A 5 26.41 -61.32 -29.79
CA LEU A 5 26.34 -59.90 -30.12
C LEU A 5 27.45 -59.15 -29.34
N PHE A 6 28.34 -58.50 -30.07
CA PHE A 6 29.35 -57.62 -29.53
C PHE A 6 28.71 -56.22 -29.30
N ALA A 7 28.70 -55.75 -28.07
CA ALA A 7 28.35 -54.37 -27.75
C ALA A 7 29.63 -53.52 -27.75
N VAL A 8 29.67 -52.51 -28.59
CA VAL A 8 30.74 -51.50 -28.65
C VAL A 8 30.37 -50.39 -27.68
N PHE A 9 31.15 -50.20 -26.65
CA PHE A 9 31.05 -48.99 -25.75
C PHE A 9 31.82 -47.85 -26.38
N LEU A 10 31.12 -46.81 -26.79
CA LEU A 10 31.70 -45.50 -27.11
C LEU A 10 31.78 -44.68 -25.83
N ALA A 11 33.01 -44.41 -25.36
CA ALA A 11 33.28 -43.50 -24.26
C ALA A 11 33.22 -42.05 -24.80
N GLY A 12 32.12 -41.37 -24.55
CA GLY A 12 31.98 -39.95 -24.83
C GLY A 12 32.58 -39.15 -23.67
N THR A 13 33.65 -38.40 -23.90
CA THR A 13 34.21 -37.43 -22.98
C THR A 13 33.29 -36.20 -22.87
N PHE A 14 32.60 -36.08 -21.73
CA PHE A 14 31.87 -34.84 -21.39
C PHE A 14 32.88 -33.77 -21.01
N ALA A 15 33.06 -32.78 -21.87
CA ALA A 15 33.71 -31.52 -21.50
C ALA A 15 32.81 -30.75 -20.54
N GLY A 16 33.21 -30.68 -19.28
CA GLY A 16 32.53 -29.89 -18.26
C GLY A 16 32.59 -28.40 -18.57
N SER A 17 31.50 -27.82 -19.04
CA SER A 17 31.32 -26.38 -19.12
C SER A 17 31.17 -25.85 -17.70
N SER A 18 32.24 -25.24 -17.19
CA SER A 18 32.23 -24.46 -15.95
C SER A 18 31.28 -23.27 -16.14
N PHE A 19 30.06 -23.36 -15.62
CA PHE A 19 29.19 -22.19 -15.46
C PHE A 19 29.85 -21.27 -14.43
N ALA A 20 30.38 -20.15 -14.89
CA ALA A 20 30.81 -19.07 -14.03
C ALA A 20 29.60 -18.64 -13.19
N GLN A 21 29.68 -18.82 -11.88
CA GLN A 21 28.76 -18.21 -10.91
C GLN A 21 28.86 -16.70 -11.11
N THR A 22 27.90 -16.11 -11.78
CA THR A 22 27.71 -14.68 -11.75
C THR A 22 27.39 -14.31 -10.31
N ASN A 23 28.31 -13.59 -9.67
CA ASN A 23 28.09 -12.96 -8.37
C ASN A 23 26.79 -12.15 -8.48
N ALA A 24 25.70 -12.67 -7.91
CA ALA A 24 24.46 -11.92 -7.75
C ALA A 24 24.84 -10.69 -6.91
N SER A 25 24.89 -9.54 -7.54
CA SER A 25 25.11 -8.26 -6.86
C SER A 25 24.04 -8.14 -5.78
N LYS A 26 24.47 -7.92 -4.54
CA LYS A 26 23.61 -7.63 -3.41
C LYS A 26 22.60 -6.54 -3.85
N PRO A 27 21.28 -6.73 -3.70
CA PRO A 27 20.32 -5.74 -4.17
C PRO A 27 20.68 -4.37 -3.60
N ALA A 28 20.80 -3.36 -4.46
CA ALA A 28 21.20 -2.02 -4.07
C ALA A 28 20.30 -1.55 -2.92
N SER A 29 20.91 -1.14 -1.82
CA SER A 29 20.20 -0.54 -0.68
C SER A 29 19.53 0.76 -1.13
N VAL A 30 18.34 1.05 -0.59
CA VAL A 30 17.70 2.35 -0.83
C VAL A 30 18.54 3.44 -0.18
N ASP A 31 18.81 4.52 -0.92
CA ASP A 31 19.48 5.70 -0.39
C ASP A 31 18.58 6.41 0.65
N LEU A 32 19.09 6.59 1.86
CA LEU A 32 18.42 7.30 2.97
C LEU A 32 19.02 8.68 3.25
N THR A 33 19.87 9.19 2.38
CA THR A 33 20.44 10.54 2.54
C THR A 33 19.32 11.58 2.64
N GLY A 34 19.40 12.45 3.65
CA GLY A 34 18.39 13.47 3.91
C GLY A 34 17.12 12.95 4.60
N VAL A 35 17.12 11.70 5.09
CA VAL A 35 15.99 11.08 5.76
C VAL A 35 16.38 10.59 7.16
N ARG A 36 15.62 10.96 8.18
CA ARG A 36 15.69 10.37 9.52
C ARG A 36 14.67 9.24 9.61
N VAL A 37 15.09 8.08 10.11
CA VAL A 37 14.23 6.89 10.21
C VAL A 37 14.16 6.38 11.63
N GLU A 38 12.95 6.12 12.12
CA GLU A 38 12.69 5.39 13.37
C GLU A 38 12.02 4.07 13.04
N LYS A 39 12.70 2.95 13.35
CA LYS A 39 12.27 1.60 12.97
C LYS A 39 11.61 0.86 14.12
N GLY A 40 10.70 -0.06 13.76
CA GLY A 40 10.12 -1.03 14.69
C GLY A 40 9.21 -0.42 15.74
N VAL A 41 8.55 0.68 15.42
CA VAL A 41 7.65 1.39 16.33
C VAL A 41 6.40 0.55 16.59
N VAL A 42 6.05 0.38 17.86
CA VAL A 42 4.83 -0.31 18.31
C VAL A 42 3.65 0.67 18.18
N TYR A 43 2.66 0.32 17.38
CA TYR A 43 1.46 1.13 17.20
C TYR A 43 0.15 0.38 17.51
N LEU A 44 0.24 -0.93 17.74
CA LEU A 44 -0.86 -1.80 18.14
C LEU A 44 -0.70 -2.24 19.61
N ASP A 45 -1.81 -2.51 20.25
CA ASP A 45 -1.84 -3.03 21.63
C ASP A 45 -1.53 -4.54 21.71
N GLY A 46 -1.19 -4.98 22.91
CA GLY A 46 -0.96 -6.39 23.24
C GLY A 46 0.31 -6.96 22.59
N ASP A 47 0.31 -8.27 22.38
CA ASP A 47 1.47 -9.02 21.88
C ASP A 47 1.52 -9.07 20.34
N ARG A 48 1.01 -8.02 19.68
CA ARG A 48 1.01 -7.91 18.22
C ARG A 48 2.44 -7.77 17.69
N LYS A 49 2.72 -8.51 16.60
CA LYS A 49 4.05 -8.55 15.98
C LYS A 49 4.25 -7.41 14.98
N GLU A 50 3.16 -6.91 14.44
CA GLU A 50 3.13 -5.86 13.45
C GLU A 50 3.72 -4.57 14.04
N LYS A 51 4.57 -3.90 13.27
CA LYS A 51 5.27 -2.68 13.64
C LYS A 51 5.11 -1.63 12.55
N ALA A 52 5.60 -0.43 12.84
CA ALA A 52 5.72 0.63 11.86
C ALA A 52 7.17 1.13 11.79
N ASP A 53 7.56 1.64 10.63
CA ASP A 53 8.77 2.44 10.45
C ASP A 53 8.35 3.86 10.05
N LEU A 54 8.94 4.87 10.73
CA LEU A 54 8.66 6.26 10.46
C LEU A 54 9.84 6.91 9.75
N TYR A 55 9.53 7.68 8.72
CA TYR A 55 10.48 8.39 7.87
C TYR A 55 10.17 9.90 7.96
N PHE A 56 11.18 10.71 8.23
CA PHE A 56 11.05 12.15 8.37
C PHE A 56 12.12 12.86 7.52
N PRO A 57 11.89 14.10 7.10
CA PRO A 57 12.97 14.96 6.65
C PRO A 57 14.09 15.00 7.70
N ALA A 58 15.35 15.03 7.26
CA ALA A 58 16.50 15.09 8.18
C ALA A 58 16.46 16.32 9.10
N THR A 59 15.89 17.41 8.60
CA THR A 59 15.74 18.67 9.34
C THR A 59 14.30 19.11 9.37
N MET A 60 13.86 19.61 10.52
CA MET A 60 12.54 20.22 10.68
C MET A 60 12.71 21.74 10.86
N PRO A 61 12.04 22.56 10.06
CA PRO A 61 12.05 24.00 10.27
C PRO A 61 11.43 24.34 11.63
N ALA A 62 12.07 25.24 12.36
CA ALA A 62 11.59 25.66 13.69
C ALA A 62 10.14 26.14 13.64
N GLY A 63 9.33 25.69 14.59
CA GLY A 63 7.92 26.06 14.73
C GLY A 63 6.97 25.51 13.68
N LYS A 64 7.43 24.60 12.79
CA LYS A 64 6.57 23.96 11.79
C LYS A 64 6.34 22.48 12.12
N LYS A 65 5.18 21.97 11.69
CA LYS A 65 4.82 20.54 11.77
C LYS A 65 4.70 19.97 10.37
N PHE A 66 5.12 18.72 10.19
CA PHE A 66 5.01 18.02 8.92
C PHE A 66 3.57 17.55 8.66
N PRO A 67 3.04 17.67 7.45
CA PRO A 67 1.96 16.79 7.01
C PRO A 67 2.46 15.35 6.99
N ALA A 68 1.55 14.40 7.13
CA ALA A 68 1.93 13.00 7.23
C ALA A 68 1.14 12.09 6.31
N LEU A 69 1.75 10.94 5.98
CA LEU A 69 1.11 9.89 5.19
C LEU A 69 1.32 8.54 5.88
N VAL A 70 0.23 7.77 6.05
CA VAL A 70 0.32 6.36 6.40
C VAL A 70 0.44 5.58 5.10
N TRP A 71 1.54 4.84 4.94
CA TRP A 71 1.81 3.99 3.78
C TRP A 71 1.53 2.52 4.12
N ILE A 72 0.72 1.87 3.27
CA ILE A 72 0.25 0.49 3.46
C ILE A 72 0.83 -0.37 2.33
N HIS A 73 1.59 -1.42 2.69
CA HIS A 73 2.22 -2.30 1.71
C HIS A 73 1.21 -3.21 0.99
N GLY A 74 1.58 -3.66 -0.21
CA GLY A 74 0.86 -4.69 -0.97
C GLY A 74 1.19 -6.11 -0.52
N GLY A 75 0.83 -7.11 -1.35
CA GLY A 75 1.13 -8.52 -1.11
C GLY A 75 -0.11 -9.40 -0.95
N GLY A 76 -1.23 -9.04 -1.60
CA GLY A 76 -2.46 -9.85 -1.62
C GLY A 76 -3.04 -10.11 -0.23
N TRP A 77 -2.83 -9.20 0.71
CA TRP A 77 -3.22 -9.31 2.13
C TRP A 77 -2.61 -10.51 2.88
N SER A 78 -1.68 -11.23 2.27
CA SER A 78 -1.07 -12.46 2.82
C SER A 78 0.46 -12.43 2.89
N THR A 79 1.09 -11.46 2.28
CA THR A 79 2.55 -11.26 2.30
C THR A 79 2.89 -9.77 2.32
N GLY A 80 4.19 -9.47 2.39
CA GLY A 80 4.70 -8.10 2.41
C GLY A 80 5.14 -7.67 3.80
N THR A 81 5.90 -6.58 3.84
CA THR A 81 6.39 -5.97 5.09
C THR A 81 6.59 -4.47 4.88
N ARG A 82 6.51 -3.69 5.98
CA ARG A 82 6.73 -2.25 6.01
C ARG A 82 8.10 -1.79 5.50
N ASP A 83 9.10 -2.68 5.57
CA ASP A 83 10.49 -2.39 5.24
C ASP A 83 10.95 -3.03 3.93
N ALA A 84 10.03 -3.52 3.09
CA ALA A 84 10.37 -3.97 1.76
C ALA A 84 10.91 -2.79 0.91
N LYS A 85 11.77 -3.10 -0.07
CA LYS A 85 12.52 -2.09 -0.85
C LYS A 85 11.64 -0.97 -1.42
N ARG A 86 10.47 -1.31 -1.94
CA ARG A 86 9.53 -0.34 -2.51
C ARG A 86 8.99 0.61 -1.43
N GLU A 87 8.58 0.07 -0.29
CA GLU A 87 8.03 0.82 0.84
C GLU A 87 9.06 1.80 1.38
N VAL A 88 10.31 1.35 1.57
CA VAL A 88 11.44 2.20 1.97
C VAL A 88 11.70 3.28 0.92
N SER A 89 11.67 2.95 -0.38
CA SER A 89 11.85 3.91 -1.49
C SER A 89 10.79 5.00 -1.44
N VAL A 90 9.52 4.62 -1.42
CA VAL A 90 8.39 5.57 -1.41
C VAL A 90 8.43 6.47 -0.17
N CYS A 91 8.56 5.89 1.03
CA CYS A 91 8.59 6.66 2.27
C CYS A 91 9.80 7.60 2.34
N SER A 92 10.94 7.20 1.80
CA SER A 92 12.13 8.07 1.71
C SER A 92 11.93 9.24 0.75
N ILE A 93 11.27 9.01 -0.39
CA ILE A 93 10.91 10.08 -1.33
C ILE A 93 9.93 11.06 -0.67
N LEU A 94 8.90 10.57 0.01
CA LEU A 94 7.96 11.42 0.75
C LEU A 94 8.68 12.26 1.81
N ALA A 95 9.59 11.67 2.58
CA ALA A 95 10.35 12.38 3.60
C ALA A 95 11.22 13.49 3.00
N ARG A 96 11.93 13.24 1.89
CA ARG A 96 12.71 14.29 1.21
C ARG A 96 11.85 15.42 0.66
N ASN A 97 10.55 15.18 0.43
CA ASN A 97 9.60 16.19 -0.03
C ASN A 97 8.81 16.86 1.10
N GLY A 98 9.27 16.70 2.35
CA GLY A 98 8.72 17.44 3.51
C GLY A 98 7.51 16.79 4.16
N TYR A 99 7.29 15.49 3.97
CA TYR A 99 6.26 14.71 4.65
C TYR A 99 6.86 13.81 5.73
N ALA A 100 6.13 13.59 6.82
CA ALA A 100 6.35 12.41 7.63
C ALA A 100 5.65 11.22 6.98
N ALA A 101 6.34 10.09 6.82
CA ALA A 101 5.73 8.87 6.27
C ALA A 101 5.81 7.74 7.31
N MET A 102 4.69 7.06 7.56
CA MET A 102 4.60 5.91 8.45
C MET A 102 4.28 4.67 7.63
N SER A 103 5.29 3.83 7.37
CA SER A 103 5.11 2.53 6.72
C SER A 103 4.73 1.49 7.77
N ILE A 104 3.65 0.76 7.55
CA ILE A 104 3.08 -0.16 8.55
C ILE A 104 3.09 -1.61 8.06
N ASP A 105 3.31 -2.55 9.00
CA ASP A 105 2.81 -3.91 8.86
C ASP A 105 1.34 -3.92 9.32
N TYR A 106 0.57 -4.85 8.82
CA TYR A 106 -0.80 -5.16 9.27
C TYR A 106 -0.97 -6.68 9.29
N ILE A 107 -1.96 -7.21 10.01
CA ILE A 107 -2.18 -8.65 10.09
C ILE A 107 -2.41 -9.25 8.71
N LEU A 108 -1.64 -10.28 8.39
CA LEU A 108 -1.69 -10.98 7.12
C LEU A 108 -2.51 -12.26 7.22
N SER A 109 -3.32 -12.53 6.19
CA SER A 109 -4.06 -13.78 6.08
C SER A 109 -3.11 -14.93 5.75
N ASP A 110 -3.43 -16.08 6.28
CA ASP A 110 -2.89 -17.34 5.81
C ASP A 110 -4.03 -18.24 5.26
N LYS A 111 -3.68 -19.42 4.75
CA LYS A 111 -4.68 -20.35 4.21
C LYS A 111 -5.69 -20.86 5.26
N LYS A 112 -5.46 -20.59 6.55
CA LYS A 112 -6.25 -21.11 7.69
C LYS A 112 -7.04 -20.02 8.37
N GLN A 113 -6.65 -18.75 8.23
CA GLN A 113 -7.23 -17.65 9.00
C GLN A 113 -7.60 -16.48 8.11
N ALA A 114 -8.90 -16.15 8.12
CA ALA A 114 -9.40 -14.87 7.65
C ALA A 114 -8.96 -13.74 8.58
N VAL A 115 -8.69 -12.58 8.01
CA VAL A 115 -8.19 -11.42 8.79
C VAL A 115 -9.05 -10.17 8.61
N TRP A 116 -10.04 -10.22 7.74
CA TRP A 116 -11.00 -9.13 7.58
C TRP A 116 -12.02 -9.10 8.74
N PRO A 117 -12.30 -7.93 9.34
CA PRO A 117 -11.79 -6.61 9.04
C PRO A 117 -10.56 -6.20 9.88
N THR A 118 -9.89 -7.11 10.59
CA THR A 118 -8.77 -6.79 11.49
C THR A 118 -7.61 -6.12 10.78
N ASN A 119 -7.30 -6.51 9.53
CA ASN A 119 -6.29 -5.85 8.71
C ASN A 119 -6.62 -4.37 8.41
N LEU A 120 -7.90 -4.04 8.20
CA LEU A 120 -8.37 -2.65 8.08
C LEU A 120 -8.29 -1.92 9.42
N TRP A 121 -8.63 -2.58 10.52
CA TRP A 121 -8.50 -2.00 11.86
C TRP A 121 -7.06 -1.62 12.19
N ASP A 122 -6.09 -2.45 11.81
CA ASP A 122 -4.67 -2.13 11.99
C ASP A 122 -4.29 -0.84 11.24
N CYS A 123 -4.74 -0.71 9.98
CA CYS A 123 -4.49 0.49 9.19
C CYS A 123 -5.13 1.75 9.81
N LYS A 124 -6.37 1.65 10.28
CA LYS A 124 -7.06 2.74 10.98
C LYS A 124 -6.39 3.08 12.31
N THR A 125 -5.94 2.07 13.04
CA THR A 125 -5.18 2.26 14.28
C THR A 125 -3.87 3.01 14.03
N ALA A 126 -3.19 2.75 12.92
CA ALA A 126 -1.97 3.50 12.56
C ALA A 126 -2.26 5.01 12.38
N VAL A 127 -3.38 5.37 11.76
CA VAL A 127 -3.80 6.78 11.64
C VAL A 127 -4.06 7.40 13.01
N ARG A 128 -4.75 6.69 13.91
CA ARG A 128 -4.98 7.15 15.29
C ARG A 128 -3.70 7.32 16.06
N TRP A 129 -2.84 6.31 16.01
CA TRP A 129 -1.55 6.32 16.70
C TRP A 129 -0.69 7.51 16.25
N LEU A 130 -0.60 7.74 14.93
CA LEU A 130 0.14 8.88 14.39
C LEU A 130 -0.46 10.21 14.84
N ARG A 131 -1.78 10.33 14.87
CA ARG A 131 -2.50 11.51 15.35
C ARG A 131 -2.27 11.74 16.84
N LYS A 132 -2.34 10.70 17.67
CA LYS A 132 -2.08 10.76 19.11
C LYS A 132 -0.66 11.22 19.43
N ASN A 133 0.30 10.72 18.67
CA ASN A 133 1.72 10.99 18.89
C ASN A 133 2.25 12.15 18.03
N ALA A 134 1.37 12.94 17.43
CA ALA A 134 1.72 13.98 16.45
C ALA A 134 2.74 14.99 17.02
N ASP A 135 2.56 15.45 18.25
CA ASP A 135 3.48 16.42 18.89
C ASP A 135 4.88 15.80 19.10
N LYS A 136 4.97 14.56 19.54
CA LYS A 136 6.24 13.86 19.74
C LYS A 136 7.06 13.82 18.46
N PHE A 137 6.41 13.63 17.30
CA PHE A 137 7.07 13.44 16.03
C PHE A 137 7.09 14.69 15.14
N GLY A 138 6.57 15.82 15.64
CA GLY A 138 6.48 17.06 14.85
C GLY A 138 5.52 16.95 13.66
N VAL A 139 4.47 16.13 13.78
CA VAL A 139 3.42 15.93 12.78
C VAL A 139 2.25 16.85 13.08
N ASP A 140 1.57 17.32 12.03
CA ASP A 140 0.30 18.01 12.18
C ASP A 140 -0.84 16.96 12.21
N PRO A 141 -1.56 16.81 13.34
CA PRO A 141 -2.62 15.81 13.48
C PRO A 141 -3.81 16.02 12.53
N ASN A 142 -3.94 17.22 11.96
CA ASN A 142 -5.02 17.59 11.04
C ASN A 142 -4.64 17.42 9.56
N ARG A 143 -3.38 17.08 9.27
CA ARG A 143 -2.85 16.93 7.90
C ARG A 143 -2.27 15.53 7.68
N ILE A 144 -3.12 14.53 7.85
CA ILE A 144 -2.78 13.11 7.65
C ILE A 144 -3.54 12.58 6.43
N GLY A 145 -2.81 12.02 5.49
CA GLY A 145 -3.33 11.25 4.36
C GLY A 145 -2.99 9.76 4.49
N VAL A 146 -3.48 8.96 3.57
CA VAL A 146 -3.20 7.52 3.47
C VAL A 146 -2.81 7.16 2.04
N ALA A 147 -1.92 6.20 1.89
CA ALA A 147 -1.55 5.69 0.57
C ALA A 147 -1.16 4.21 0.66
N GLY A 148 -1.21 3.51 -0.46
CA GLY A 148 -0.76 2.13 -0.52
C GLY A 148 -0.75 1.56 -1.93
N GLY A 149 -0.16 0.37 -2.09
CA GLY A 149 -0.09 -0.31 -3.39
C GLY A 149 -0.79 -1.68 -3.37
N SER A 150 -1.54 -2.01 -4.44
CA SER A 150 -2.21 -3.32 -4.58
C SER A 150 -3.18 -3.58 -3.41
N ALA A 151 -3.02 -4.66 -2.66
CA ALA A 151 -3.76 -4.92 -1.42
C ALA A 151 -3.67 -3.75 -0.42
N GLY A 152 -2.54 -3.03 -0.38
CA GLY A 152 -2.38 -1.81 0.42
C GLY A 152 -3.16 -0.62 -0.14
N GLY A 153 -3.28 -0.51 -1.46
CA GLY A 153 -4.14 0.49 -2.13
C GLY A 153 -5.62 0.28 -1.78
N HIS A 154 -6.06 -0.98 -1.82
CA HIS A 154 -7.38 -1.37 -1.32
C HIS A 154 -7.62 -0.93 0.13
N LEU A 155 -6.71 -1.29 1.05
CA LEU A 155 -6.84 -0.92 2.48
C LEU A 155 -6.76 0.61 2.67
N ALA A 156 -5.93 1.31 1.90
CA ALA A 156 -5.86 2.77 1.93
C ALA A 156 -7.20 3.41 1.51
N ALA A 157 -7.80 2.92 0.42
CA ALA A 157 -9.12 3.36 -0.02
C ALA A 157 -10.21 3.06 1.03
N MET A 158 -10.18 1.87 1.67
CA MET A 158 -11.10 1.54 2.76
C MET A 158 -10.93 2.47 3.97
N VAL A 159 -9.69 2.81 4.38
CA VAL A 159 -9.44 3.79 5.45
C VAL A 159 -10.03 5.15 5.09
N ALA A 160 -9.84 5.59 3.84
CA ALA A 160 -10.26 6.91 3.38
C ALA A 160 -11.78 7.08 3.24
N LEU A 161 -12.47 6.01 2.83
CA LEU A 161 -13.89 6.05 2.46
C LEU A 161 -14.84 5.63 3.59
N THR A 162 -14.36 4.84 4.57
CA THR A 162 -15.22 4.37 5.65
C THR A 162 -15.19 5.31 6.85
N THR A 163 -16.38 5.58 7.37
CA THR A 163 -16.65 6.46 8.51
C THR A 163 -17.03 5.65 9.75
N PRO A 164 -17.12 6.22 10.94
CA PRO A 164 -17.56 5.50 12.15
C PRO A 164 -18.93 4.81 12.00
N THR A 165 -19.83 5.39 11.19
CA THR A 165 -21.17 4.82 10.96
C THR A 165 -21.17 3.55 10.11
N ASP A 166 -20.06 3.25 9.43
CA ASP A 166 -19.90 2.02 8.64
C ASP A 166 -19.47 0.81 9.47
N GLY A 167 -19.16 1.03 10.76
CA GLY A 167 -18.84 -0.04 11.70
C GLY A 167 -17.41 -0.64 11.55
N PHE A 168 -16.52 0.04 10.81
CA PHE A 168 -15.13 -0.42 10.60
C PHE A 168 -14.10 0.32 11.45
N ASP A 169 -14.53 1.20 12.35
CA ASP A 169 -13.58 1.84 13.25
C ASP A 169 -13.24 0.90 14.40
N PRO A 170 -11.95 0.63 14.68
CA PRO A 170 -11.57 -0.24 15.78
C PRO A 170 -11.97 0.40 17.11
N ALA A 171 -12.51 -0.42 18.04
CA ALA A 171 -12.86 0.06 19.38
C ALA A 171 -11.61 0.43 20.20
N ARG A 172 -10.48 -0.24 19.95
CA ARG A 172 -9.20 -0.09 20.64
C ARG A 172 -8.02 -0.23 19.65
N PRO A 173 -6.84 0.33 19.94
CA PRO A 173 -6.61 1.37 20.96
C PRO A 173 -7.19 2.73 20.55
N ASP A 174 -7.31 3.65 21.52
CA ASP A 174 -7.62 5.06 21.28
C ASP A 174 -8.92 5.29 20.48
N GLY A 175 -10.00 4.60 20.85
CA GLY A 175 -11.30 4.62 20.14
C GLY A 175 -11.96 5.99 20.02
N ASP A 176 -11.58 6.95 20.86
CA ASP A 176 -12.00 8.34 20.87
C ASP A 176 -11.26 9.21 19.83
N ILE A 177 -10.11 8.73 19.32
CA ILE A 177 -9.33 9.44 18.31
C ILE A 177 -9.83 9.09 16.90
N SER A 178 -10.04 10.11 16.07
CA SER A 178 -10.54 9.94 14.71
C SER A 178 -9.57 9.18 13.81
N CYS A 179 -10.11 8.26 12.98
CA CYS A 179 -9.40 7.59 11.89
C CYS A 179 -9.43 8.40 10.58
N ALA A 180 -10.16 9.53 10.52
CA ALA A 180 -10.35 10.28 9.28
C ALA A 180 -9.03 10.79 8.73
N VAL A 181 -8.90 10.76 7.41
CA VAL A 181 -7.77 11.28 6.65
C VAL A 181 -8.22 12.41 5.72
N LYS A 182 -7.28 13.16 5.15
CA LYS A 182 -7.56 14.29 4.26
C LYS A 182 -7.58 13.92 2.78
N CYS A 183 -6.85 12.89 2.39
CA CYS A 183 -6.78 12.40 1.01
C CYS A 183 -6.25 10.96 0.99
N CYS A 184 -6.41 10.30 -0.17
CA CYS A 184 -5.88 8.96 -0.42
C CYS A 184 -5.09 8.94 -1.73
N VAL A 185 -3.98 8.19 -1.76
CA VAL A 185 -3.30 7.81 -3.00
C VAL A 185 -3.34 6.30 -3.15
N ASP A 186 -4.08 5.85 -4.15
CA ASP A 186 -4.24 4.43 -4.49
C ASP A 186 -3.33 4.05 -5.66
N PHE A 187 -2.34 3.22 -5.41
CA PHE A 187 -1.49 2.64 -6.44
C PHE A 187 -2.01 1.24 -6.81
N TYR A 188 -2.60 1.12 -8.00
CA TYR A 188 -3.08 -0.15 -8.57
C TYR A 188 -3.84 -1.03 -7.56
N GLY A 189 -4.69 -0.42 -6.74
CA GLY A 189 -5.49 -1.11 -5.72
C GLY A 189 -6.71 -1.83 -6.28
N ILE A 190 -7.33 -2.61 -5.41
CA ILE A 190 -8.58 -3.32 -5.71
C ILE A 190 -9.76 -2.51 -5.17
N ALA A 191 -10.56 -1.93 -6.03
CA ALA A 191 -11.71 -1.11 -5.64
C ALA A 191 -13.00 -1.92 -5.47
N ASP A 192 -13.11 -3.04 -6.18
CA ASP A 192 -14.24 -3.97 -6.08
C ASP A 192 -13.73 -5.40 -5.87
N VAL A 193 -13.77 -5.85 -4.62
CA VAL A 193 -13.33 -7.20 -4.24
C VAL A 193 -14.28 -8.27 -4.76
N SER A 194 -15.54 -7.94 -5.05
CA SER A 194 -16.54 -8.88 -5.56
C SER A 194 -16.22 -9.43 -6.96
N SER A 195 -15.32 -8.76 -7.69
CA SER A 195 -14.80 -9.27 -8.97
C SER A 195 -13.82 -10.44 -8.82
N TYR A 196 -13.38 -10.74 -7.58
CA TYR A 196 -12.55 -11.90 -7.26
C TYR A 196 -13.41 -12.96 -6.55
N HIS A 197 -13.33 -14.22 -6.99
CA HIS A 197 -14.20 -15.28 -6.49
C HIS A 197 -13.68 -15.96 -5.22
N ASP A 198 -12.41 -15.83 -4.92
CA ASP A 198 -11.75 -16.44 -3.76
C ASP A 198 -10.65 -15.52 -3.24
N VAL A 199 -10.93 -14.85 -2.12
CA VAL A 199 -10.01 -13.91 -1.48
C VAL A 199 -9.70 -14.39 -0.07
N THR A 200 -8.46 -14.81 0.17
CA THR A 200 -8.04 -15.46 1.43
C THR A 200 -8.31 -14.62 2.68
N MET A 201 -8.18 -13.29 2.60
CA MET A 201 -8.44 -12.42 3.75
C MET A 201 -9.88 -12.51 4.27
N LEU A 202 -10.84 -12.89 3.40
CA LEU A 202 -12.26 -12.99 3.75
C LEU A 202 -12.65 -14.36 4.32
N GLY A 203 -11.84 -15.41 4.05
CA GLY A 203 -12.06 -16.76 4.56
C GLY A 203 -13.31 -17.49 4.03
N LYS A 204 -14.01 -16.89 3.07
CA LYS A 204 -15.19 -17.46 2.39
C LYS A 204 -15.13 -17.10 0.90
N LYS A 205 -15.66 -17.99 0.06
CA LYS A 205 -15.79 -17.70 -1.38
C LYS A 205 -16.92 -16.71 -1.64
N PHE A 206 -16.86 -16.01 -2.76
CA PHE A 206 -17.89 -15.05 -3.17
C PHE A 206 -19.30 -15.69 -3.20
N ALA A 207 -19.42 -16.89 -3.78
CA ALA A 207 -20.71 -17.60 -3.86
C ALA A 207 -21.33 -17.93 -2.48
N GLU A 208 -20.51 -18.02 -1.44
CA GLU A 208 -20.93 -18.36 -0.07
C GLU A 208 -21.30 -17.11 0.74
N ALA A 209 -20.68 -15.96 0.42
CA ALA A 209 -20.83 -14.74 1.23
C ALA A 209 -20.70 -13.46 0.37
N PRO A 210 -21.55 -13.21 -0.64
CA PRO A 210 -21.43 -12.05 -1.53
C PRO A 210 -21.47 -10.71 -0.80
N GLU A 211 -22.24 -10.61 0.29
CA GLU A 211 -22.31 -9.38 1.10
C GLU A 211 -21.00 -9.07 1.82
N LEU A 212 -20.22 -10.09 2.20
CA LEU A 212 -18.91 -9.90 2.79
C LEU A 212 -17.93 -9.28 1.78
N TYR A 213 -17.98 -9.72 0.52
CA TYR A 213 -17.17 -9.16 -0.56
C TYR A 213 -17.59 -7.71 -0.88
N ARG A 214 -18.90 -7.45 -0.89
CA ARG A 214 -19.41 -6.08 -1.04
C ARG A 214 -18.95 -5.19 0.11
N ALA A 215 -19.05 -5.67 1.36
CA ALA A 215 -18.59 -4.95 2.54
C ALA A 215 -17.07 -4.71 2.56
N ALA A 216 -16.27 -5.54 1.88
CA ALA A 216 -14.85 -5.34 1.73
C ALA A 216 -14.47 -4.50 0.49
N SER A 217 -15.42 -3.96 -0.27
CA SER A 217 -15.16 -3.23 -1.51
C SER A 217 -15.23 -1.71 -1.31
N PRO A 218 -14.13 -0.96 -1.53
CA PRO A 218 -14.09 0.50 -1.43
C PRO A 218 -15.21 1.22 -2.18
N VAL A 219 -15.58 0.77 -3.38
CA VAL A 219 -16.67 1.37 -4.18
C VAL A 219 -18.02 1.43 -3.45
N THR A 220 -18.22 0.58 -2.46
CA THR A 220 -19.46 0.54 -1.64
C THR A 220 -19.60 1.78 -0.75
N TYR A 221 -18.50 2.43 -0.40
CA TYR A 221 -18.45 3.51 0.59
C TYR A 221 -18.19 4.90 -0.02
N VAL A 222 -18.20 5.01 -1.34
CA VAL A 222 -18.08 6.30 -2.01
C VAL A 222 -19.34 7.13 -1.77
N ARG A 223 -19.16 8.35 -1.26
CA ARG A 223 -20.20 9.33 -0.97
C ARG A 223 -19.76 10.71 -1.48
N SER A 224 -20.68 11.61 -1.71
CA SER A 224 -20.37 12.97 -2.18
C SER A 224 -19.44 13.78 -1.25
N ASN A 225 -19.33 13.40 0.00
CA ASN A 225 -18.42 14.00 0.99
C ASN A 225 -17.16 13.17 1.24
N SER A 226 -16.87 12.17 0.41
CA SER A 226 -15.61 11.41 0.47
C SER A 226 -14.42 12.32 0.19
N VAL A 227 -13.27 11.97 0.77
CA VAL A 227 -12.03 12.72 0.58
C VAL A 227 -11.50 12.56 -0.85
N PRO A 228 -10.69 13.51 -1.35
CA PRO A 228 -10.05 13.41 -2.66
C PRO A 228 -9.16 12.17 -2.80
N ILE A 229 -9.17 11.56 -4.00
CA ILE A 229 -8.44 10.33 -4.30
C ILE A 229 -7.61 10.46 -5.58
N LEU A 230 -6.30 10.22 -5.46
CA LEU A 230 -5.42 10.01 -6.61
C LEU A 230 -5.26 8.51 -6.86
N ILE A 231 -5.50 8.07 -8.09
CA ILE A 231 -5.38 6.67 -8.51
C ILE A 231 -4.26 6.58 -9.55
N CYS A 232 -3.26 5.71 -9.34
CA CYS A 232 -2.17 5.47 -10.29
C CYS A 232 -2.18 3.99 -10.71
N HIS A 233 -2.36 3.68 -12.00
CA HIS A 233 -2.44 2.28 -12.46
C HIS A 233 -1.74 2.07 -13.80
N GLY A 234 -1.04 0.93 -13.93
CA GLY A 234 -0.38 0.52 -15.16
C GLY A 234 -1.33 -0.14 -16.16
N THR A 235 -1.27 0.26 -17.45
CA THR A 235 -2.18 -0.31 -18.46
C THR A 235 -1.84 -1.75 -18.86
N ALA A 236 -0.64 -2.25 -18.51
CA ALA A 236 -0.22 -3.62 -18.74
C ALA A 236 -0.22 -4.47 -17.44
N ASP A 237 -0.96 -4.04 -16.42
CA ASP A 237 -1.11 -4.79 -15.18
C ASP A 237 -1.98 -6.04 -15.40
N THR A 238 -1.36 -7.21 -15.22
CA THR A 238 -2.02 -8.52 -15.34
C THR A 238 -2.40 -9.12 -13.99
N THR A 239 -1.97 -8.53 -12.88
CA THR A 239 -2.28 -8.97 -11.51
C THR A 239 -3.57 -8.34 -11.01
N VAL A 240 -3.67 -7.01 -11.10
CA VAL A 240 -4.87 -6.25 -10.85
C VAL A 240 -5.23 -5.51 -12.14
N ASN A 241 -6.30 -5.93 -12.78
CA ASN A 241 -6.69 -5.32 -14.05
C ASN A 241 -7.03 -3.84 -13.85
N ILE A 242 -6.57 -2.95 -14.75
CA ILE A 242 -6.82 -1.51 -14.69
C ILE A 242 -8.31 -1.16 -14.61
N LYS A 243 -9.20 -2.06 -15.05
CA LYS A 243 -10.66 -1.91 -14.89
C LYS A 243 -11.10 -1.71 -13.44
N GLN A 244 -10.31 -2.13 -12.47
CA GLN A 244 -10.56 -1.83 -11.05
C GLN A 244 -10.49 -0.31 -10.80
N SER A 245 -9.44 0.32 -11.29
CA SER A 245 -9.24 1.78 -11.16
C SER A 245 -10.19 2.58 -12.04
N GLU A 246 -10.49 2.11 -13.25
CA GLU A 246 -11.50 2.74 -14.13
C GLU A 246 -12.88 2.73 -13.46
N LYS A 247 -13.32 1.56 -12.95
CA LYS A 247 -14.58 1.46 -12.20
C LYS A 247 -14.58 2.36 -10.96
N PHE A 248 -13.46 2.44 -10.26
CA PHE A 248 -13.35 3.29 -9.07
C PHE A 248 -13.50 4.77 -9.43
N ALA A 249 -12.82 5.22 -10.49
CA ALA A 249 -12.94 6.58 -11.00
C ALA A 249 -14.37 6.91 -11.44
N ASP A 250 -15.06 6.00 -12.15
CA ASP A 250 -16.46 6.17 -12.57
C ASP A 250 -17.40 6.35 -11.38
N VAL A 251 -17.21 5.56 -10.29
CA VAL A 251 -18.03 5.67 -9.08
C VAL A 251 -17.74 6.98 -8.35
N LEU A 252 -16.47 7.38 -8.22
CA LEU A 252 -16.07 8.66 -7.63
C LEU A 252 -16.67 9.85 -8.43
N GLN A 253 -16.56 9.80 -9.75
CA GLN A 253 -17.16 10.82 -10.63
C GLN A 253 -18.67 10.92 -10.45
N SER A 254 -19.36 9.78 -10.43
CA SER A 254 -20.81 9.72 -10.26
C SER A 254 -21.28 10.28 -8.92
N ALA A 255 -20.46 10.18 -7.89
CA ALA A 255 -20.72 10.74 -6.58
C ALA A 255 -20.24 12.20 -6.41
N GLY A 256 -19.61 12.79 -7.44
CA GLY A 256 -19.06 14.14 -7.39
C GLY A 256 -17.84 14.27 -6.49
N VAL A 257 -17.11 13.17 -6.25
CA VAL A 257 -15.88 13.16 -5.45
C VAL A 257 -14.70 13.60 -6.30
N GLU A 258 -13.88 14.48 -5.76
CA GLU A 258 -12.65 14.93 -6.42
C GLU A 258 -11.66 13.78 -6.55
N HIS A 259 -11.23 13.48 -7.76
CA HIS A 259 -10.32 12.38 -8.06
C HIS A 259 -9.53 12.61 -9.35
N GLU A 260 -8.39 11.92 -9.44
CA GLU A 260 -7.58 11.86 -10.66
C GLU A 260 -7.18 10.40 -10.92
N LEU A 261 -7.41 9.91 -12.14
CA LEU A 261 -6.90 8.61 -12.60
C LEU A 261 -5.71 8.81 -13.53
N VAL A 262 -4.54 8.35 -13.10
CA VAL A 262 -3.30 8.36 -13.86
C VAL A 262 -3.05 6.97 -14.42
N ALA A 263 -3.48 6.72 -15.65
CA ALA A 263 -3.13 5.51 -16.39
C ALA A 263 -1.69 5.63 -16.93
N ILE A 264 -0.83 4.64 -16.62
CA ILE A 264 0.58 4.62 -17.00
C ILE A 264 0.77 3.62 -18.13
N PRO A 265 0.99 4.08 -19.38
CA PRO A 265 1.10 3.18 -20.52
C PRO A 265 2.21 2.16 -20.35
N LYS A 266 1.88 0.88 -20.61
CA LYS A 266 2.79 -0.28 -20.55
C LYS A 266 3.43 -0.55 -19.17
N ALA A 267 3.04 0.14 -18.11
CA ALA A 267 3.47 -0.22 -16.77
C ALA A 267 2.75 -1.51 -16.32
N ILE A 268 3.53 -2.39 -15.72
CA ILE A 268 3.04 -3.65 -15.12
C ILE A 268 2.69 -3.42 -13.64
N HIS A 269 2.21 -4.46 -12.96
CA HIS A 269 1.96 -4.42 -11.52
C HIS A 269 3.23 -4.13 -10.70
N THR A 270 3.06 -3.49 -9.54
CA THR A 270 4.14 -3.26 -8.56
C THR A 270 5.23 -2.29 -9.03
N PHE A 271 4.90 -1.02 -9.06
CA PHE A 271 5.87 0.07 -9.22
C PHE A 271 5.90 0.98 -7.96
N ASP A 272 6.94 1.79 -7.83
CA ASP A 272 7.05 2.87 -6.86
C ASP A 272 6.69 4.23 -7.50
N LEU A 273 7.21 5.34 -6.96
CA LEU A 273 6.96 6.67 -7.52
C LEU A 273 7.74 6.95 -8.82
N GLN A 274 8.60 6.02 -9.26
CA GLN A 274 9.47 6.19 -10.44
C GLN A 274 9.48 4.95 -11.34
N PRO A 275 8.30 4.48 -11.83
CA PRO A 275 8.31 3.43 -12.82
C PRO A 275 9.06 3.90 -14.09
N PRO A 276 9.71 2.98 -14.84
CA PRO A 276 10.47 3.32 -16.03
C PRO A 276 9.68 4.11 -17.09
N GLN A 277 8.36 3.96 -17.10
CA GLN A 277 7.48 4.57 -18.07
C GLN A 277 7.14 6.05 -17.77
N ARG A 278 7.15 6.44 -16.50
CA ARG A 278 6.74 7.79 -16.09
C ARG A 278 7.19 8.09 -14.65
N ASP A 279 7.82 9.24 -14.44
CA ASP A 279 8.04 9.75 -13.07
C ASP A 279 6.72 10.26 -12.50
N LEU A 280 6.25 9.62 -11.42
CA LEU A 280 4.99 9.97 -10.75
C LEU A 280 5.17 11.00 -9.63
N ARG A 281 6.42 11.28 -9.21
CA ARG A 281 6.69 12.22 -8.11
C ARG A 281 6.03 13.59 -8.31
N PRO A 282 6.11 14.24 -9.47
CA PRO A 282 5.48 15.54 -9.66
C PRO A 282 3.95 15.51 -9.45
N ILE A 283 3.28 14.45 -9.91
CA ILE A 283 1.83 14.30 -9.81
C ILE A 283 1.44 14.02 -8.36
N VAL A 284 2.09 13.04 -7.73
CA VAL A 284 1.80 12.66 -6.35
C VAL A 284 2.10 13.80 -5.39
N MET A 285 3.24 14.51 -5.56
CA MET A 285 3.56 15.64 -4.68
C MET A 285 2.59 16.81 -4.87
N ARG A 286 2.21 17.16 -6.12
CA ARG A 286 1.19 18.18 -6.38
C ARG A 286 -0.12 17.85 -5.66
N PHE A 287 -0.62 16.63 -5.81
CA PHE A 287 -1.84 16.18 -5.14
C PHE A 287 -1.71 16.24 -3.61
N LEU A 288 -0.63 15.73 -3.04
CA LEU A 288 -0.42 15.76 -1.60
C LEU A 288 -0.23 17.20 -1.07
N ASP A 289 0.46 18.07 -1.82
CA ASP A 289 0.66 19.47 -1.44
C ASP A 289 -0.69 20.23 -1.40
N GLU A 290 -1.58 19.95 -2.34
CA GLU A 290 -2.91 20.54 -2.41
C GLU A 290 -3.75 20.19 -1.18
N TYR A 291 -3.81 18.93 -0.76
CA TYR A 291 -4.70 18.50 0.32
C TYR A 291 -4.04 18.44 1.71
N LEU A 292 -2.71 18.43 1.78
CA LEU A 292 -1.99 18.32 3.05
C LEU A 292 -1.13 19.53 3.40
N LYS A 293 -0.74 20.40 2.44
CA LYS A 293 0.07 21.58 2.72
C LYS A 293 -0.68 22.89 2.51
N SER A 294 -1.70 22.93 1.66
CA SER A 294 -2.50 24.13 1.45
C SER A 294 -3.17 24.57 2.75
N THR A 295 -3.01 25.83 3.11
CA THR A 295 -3.71 26.47 4.25
C THR A 295 -5.07 27.05 3.81
N THR A 296 -5.37 26.97 2.53
CA THR A 296 -6.64 27.47 1.98
C THR A 296 -7.69 26.36 2.09
N PHE A 297 -8.58 26.48 3.07
CA PHE A 297 -9.79 25.67 3.12
C PHE A 297 -10.63 26.00 1.88
N VAL A 298 -10.63 25.11 0.88
CA VAL A 298 -11.67 25.13 -0.13
C VAL A 298 -12.98 24.80 0.60
N LYS A 299 -13.94 25.72 0.54
CA LYS A 299 -15.27 25.60 1.14
C LYS A 299 -16.10 24.55 0.43
#